data_4d98a963c2ba5cb07b77b2d43decd313
#
_entry.id   4d98a963c2ba5cb07b77b2d43decd313
#
_cell.length_a   1.000
_cell.length_b   1.000
_cell.length_c   1.000
_cell.angle_alpha   90.00
_cell.angle_beta   90.00
_cell.angle_gamma   90.00
#
_symmetry.space_group_name_H-M   'P 1'
#
loop_
_entity.id
_entity.type
_entity.pdbx_description
1 polymer ?
#
loop_
_entity_poly.entity_id
_entity_poly.type
_entity_poly.pdbx_seq_one_letter_code
_entity_poly.pdbx_strand_id
1 'polypeptide(L)'
;MDPSNCFLLKLEGEHFMYCNTSNHSADLPLSDNWFYPGILYVIPAIYGVIILIGLIGNITLIKIFCTVKSMRSVPNLFISSLALGDLLLLVTCAPVDASRYLADRWLFGRMGCKLIPFIQLTSVGVSVFTLTALSADRYKAIVRPMDIQASHALMKICLKAALIWVISMLLAIPEAVFSDLHPFHEESTNKTFISCAPYPHSNELHPKIHSMASFLVFYIIPLSIISVYYYFIAKNLIQSAYNLPVEGNIHVKKQIESRKRLAKTVLVFVGLFAFCWLPNHIIYLYRSYHYSEVDTSMLHFVTSICARLLAFTNSCVNPFALYLLSKSFRKQFNTQLLCCRPGLMNRSHSTGRSTTCMTSFKSTNPSVATFSLINGNICHEGYL
;
A
#
# COMPACT_ATOMS: atom_id res chain seq x y z
N MET A 1 17.33 16.72 -42.71
CA MET A 1 17.61 16.39 -41.29
C MET A 1 18.76 15.41 -41.31
N ASP A 2 19.87 15.75 -40.67
CA ASP A 2 21.07 14.90 -40.67
C ASP A 2 20.84 13.77 -39.63
N PRO A 3 20.86 12.49 -40.02
CA PRO A 3 20.60 11.36 -39.11
C PRO A 3 21.67 11.20 -38.01
N SER A 4 22.81 11.90 -38.13
CA SER A 4 23.94 11.81 -37.19
C SER A 4 23.71 12.49 -35.84
N ASN A 5 22.65 13.31 -35.68
CA ASN A 5 22.33 14.03 -34.46
C ASN A 5 21.10 13.53 -33.73
N CYS A 6 20.65 12.35 -34.04
CA CYS A 6 19.51 11.71 -33.36
C CYS A 6 19.98 10.59 -32.45
N PHE A 7 19.64 10.65 -31.16
CA PHE A 7 19.94 9.62 -30.16
C PHE A 7 18.69 8.83 -29.84
N LEU A 8 18.79 7.51 -29.87
CA LEU A 8 17.71 6.60 -29.59
C LEU A 8 17.59 6.41 -28.07
N LEU A 9 16.55 6.95 -27.48
CA LEU A 9 16.14 6.70 -26.09
C LEU A 9 15.23 5.48 -26.05
N LYS A 10 15.71 4.41 -25.45
CA LYS A 10 15.00 3.15 -25.35
C LYS A 10 14.34 3.03 -23.99
N LEU A 11 13.00 3.02 -23.95
CA LEU A 11 12.23 2.89 -22.73
C LEU A 11 10.90 2.20 -22.99
N GLU A 12 10.59 1.18 -22.19
CA GLU A 12 9.33 0.43 -22.16
C GLU A 12 8.98 -0.37 -23.40
N GLY A 13 9.95 -0.72 -24.22
CA GLY A 13 9.69 -1.32 -25.53
C GLY A 13 9.32 -0.29 -26.60
N GLU A 14 9.33 1.00 -26.24
CA GLU A 14 9.18 2.12 -27.15
C GLU A 14 10.56 2.78 -27.34
N HIS A 15 10.94 2.99 -28.59
CA HIS A 15 12.16 3.72 -28.95
C HIS A 15 11.83 5.20 -29.06
N PHE A 16 12.40 6.02 -28.18
CA PHE A 16 12.30 7.47 -28.27
C PHE A 16 13.47 8.01 -29.08
N MET A 17 13.20 8.65 -30.22
CA MET A 17 14.21 9.31 -30.99
C MET A 17 14.29 10.78 -30.56
N TYR A 18 15.37 11.17 -29.90
CA TYR A 18 15.65 12.57 -29.59
C TYR A 18 16.54 13.15 -30.68
N CYS A 19 16.00 14.08 -31.46
CA CYS A 19 16.77 14.84 -32.47
C CYS A 19 16.99 16.26 -31.94
N ASN A 20 18.25 16.66 -31.83
CA ASN A 20 18.59 18.03 -31.45
C ASN A 20 18.35 18.95 -32.66
N THR A 21 17.30 19.78 -32.61
CA THR A 21 16.94 20.73 -33.67
C THR A 21 17.60 22.08 -33.57
N SER A 22 18.54 22.29 -32.67
CA SER A 22 19.22 23.55 -32.52
C SER A 22 20.45 23.66 -33.43
N ASN A 23 20.30 24.37 -34.56
CA ASN A 23 21.38 24.88 -35.39
C ASN A 23 22.17 26.00 -34.64
N HIS A 24 22.78 25.65 -33.53
CA HIS A 24 23.84 26.48 -32.96
C HIS A 24 25.05 25.60 -32.65
N SER A 25 26.08 25.77 -33.41
CA SER A 25 27.44 25.32 -33.15
C SER A 25 27.92 25.89 -31.81
N ALA A 26 27.61 25.21 -30.74
CA ALA A 26 28.28 25.33 -29.47
C ALA A 26 28.73 23.92 -29.10
N ASP A 27 30.05 23.76 -29.03
CA ASP A 27 30.71 22.56 -28.51
C ASP A 27 30.09 22.21 -27.14
N LEU A 28 29.12 21.32 -27.13
CA LEU A 28 28.64 20.71 -25.85
C LEU A 28 29.73 19.71 -25.42
N PRO A 29 30.24 19.86 -24.20
CA PRO A 29 31.30 19.00 -23.68
C PRO A 29 30.84 17.55 -23.66
N LEU A 30 31.80 16.66 -23.91
CA LEU A 30 31.72 15.19 -23.89
C LEU A 30 31.14 14.58 -22.57
N SER A 31 30.56 15.40 -21.68
CA SER A 31 30.04 15.00 -20.38
C SER A 31 28.67 14.33 -20.43
N ASP A 32 27.93 14.41 -21.54
CA ASP A 32 26.56 13.91 -21.61
C ASP A 32 26.46 12.39 -21.87
N ASN A 33 27.57 11.75 -22.23
CA ASN A 33 27.61 10.31 -22.53
C ASN A 33 27.41 9.40 -21.30
N TRP A 34 27.54 9.90 -20.08
CA TRP A 34 27.36 9.09 -18.86
C TRP A 34 25.98 9.28 -18.18
N PHE A 35 25.19 10.26 -18.59
CA PHE A 35 23.84 10.48 -18.08
C PHE A 35 22.93 9.29 -18.42
N TYR A 36 23.04 8.70 -19.58
CA TYR A 36 22.26 7.57 -20.05
C TYR A 36 22.51 6.25 -19.30
N PRO A 37 23.78 5.77 -19.22
CA PRO A 37 24.03 4.55 -18.45
C PRO A 37 23.73 4.74 -16.97
N GLY A 38 23.86 5.96 -16.42
CA GLY A 38 23.48 6.28 -15.05
C GLY A 38 22.00 6.05 -14.78
N ILE A 39 21.10 6.56 -15.63
CA ILE A 39 19.65 6.40 -15.47
C ILE A 39 19.25 4.92 -15.55
N LEU A 40 19.81 4.15 -16.47
CA LEU A 40 19.51 2.73 -16.65
C LEU A 40 19.81 1.90 -15.39
N TYR A 41 20.82 2.23 -14.61
CA TYR A 41 21.14 1.53 -13.36
C TYR A 41 20.44 2.12 -12.13
N VAL A 42 20.25 3.43 -12.12
CA VAL A 42 19.62 4.13 -10.97
C VAL A 42 18.16 3.73 -10.79
N ILE A 43 17.39 3.63 -11.90
CA ILE A 43 15.97 3.27 -11.80
C ILE A 43 15.79 1.87 -11.22
N PRO A 44 16.41 0.79 -11.74
CA PRO A 44 16.32 -0.54 -11.14
C PRO A 44 16.83 -0.58 -9.70
N ALA A 45 17.86 0.20 -9.35
CA ALA A 45 18.34 0.31 -7.97
C ALA A 45 17.25 0.89 -7.03
N ILE A 46 16.53 1.93 -7.47
CA ILE A 46 15.40 2.49 -6.72
C ILE A 46 14.30 1.44 -6.55
N TYR A 47 13.96 0.67 -7.60
CA TYR A 47 13.02 -0.46 -7.48
C TYR A 47 13.50 -1.49 -6.46
N GLY A 48 14.81 -1.82 -6.46
CA GLY A 48 15.41 -2.72 -5.48
C GLY A 48 15.22 -2.25 -4.04
N VAL A 49 15.41 -0.96 -3.78
CA VAL A 49 15.19 -0.33 -2.47
C VAL A 49 13.70 -0.38 -2.08
N ILE A 50 12.80 -0.04 -3.01
CA ILE A 50 11.34 -0.09 -2.80
C ILE A 50 10.91 -1.52 -2.45
N ILE A 51 11.34 -2.51 -3.23
CA ILE A 51 11.04 -3.92 -2.99
C ILE A 51 11.53 -4.34 -1.60
N LEU A 52 12.79 -4.08 -1.26
CA LEU A 52 13.39 -4.49 0.00
C LEU A 52 12.64 -3.90 1.21
N ILE A 53 12.43 -2.58 1.21
CA ILE A 53 11.71 -1.89 2.29
C ILE A 53 10.28 -2.40 2.40
N GLY A 54 9.60 -2.53 1.26
CA GLY A 54 8.22 -3.00 1.23
C GLY A 54 8.06 -4.45 1.70
N LEU A 55 8.96 -5.35 1.32
CA LEU A 55 8.96 -6.73 1.79
C LEU A 55 9.17 -6.80 3.31
N ILE A 56 10.20 -6.14 3.83
CA ILE A 56 10.47 -6.12 5.28
C ILE A 56 9.26 -5.58 6.03
N GLY A 57 8.67 -4.46 5.58
CA GLY A 57 7.53 -3.83 6.23
C GLY A 57 6.29 -4.71 6.26
N ASN A 58 5.86 -5.20 5.08
CA ASN A 58 4.61 -5.95 4.96
C ASN A 58 4.71 -7.37 5.55
N ILE A 59 5.85 -8.06 5.41
CA ILE A 59 6.09 -9.36 6.05
C ILE A 59 6.05 -9.21 7.57
N THR A 60 6.71 -8.18 8.13
CA THR A 60 6.68 -7.92 9.57
C THR A 60 5.26 -7.63 10.06
N LEU A 61 4.47 -6.89 9.29
CA LEU A 61 3.08 -6.57 9.60
C LEU A 61 2.21 -7.83 9.68
N ILE A 62 2.32 -8.71 8.69
CA ILE A 62 1.60 -10.00 8.68
C ILE A 62 2.07 -10.89 9.84
N LYS A 63 3.38 -10.95 10.10
CA LYS A 63 3.93 -11.70 11.22
C LYS A 63 3.37 -11.22 12.56
N ILE A 64 3.29 -9.91 12.79
CA ILE A 64 2.67 -9.33 13.99
C ILE A 64 1.21 -9.79 14.13
N PHE A 65 0.43 -9.71 13.05
CA PHE A 65 -0.97 -10.14 13.07
C PHE A 65 -1.11 -11.63 13.37
N CYS A 66 -0.25 -12.48 12.81
CA CYS A 66 -0.30 -13.94 13.01
C CYS A 66 0.17 -14.35 14.42
N THR A 67 1.20 -13.69 14.97
CA THR A 67 1.83 -14.10 16.23
C THR A 67 1.23 -13.44 17.47
N VAL A 68 0.78 -12.19 17.37
CA VAL A 68 0.33 -11.40 18.52
C VAL A 68 -1.20 -11.40 18.63
N LYS A 69 -1.76 -12.27 19.50
CA LYS A 69 -3.22 -12.41 19.67
C LYS A 69 -3.94 -11.09 19.96
N SER A 70 -3.35 -10.19 20.76
CA SER A 70 -3.93 -8.87 21.08
C SER A 70 -4.04 -7.93 19.87
N MET A 71 -3.33 -8.22 18.77
CA MET A 71 -3.39 -7.46 17.52
C MET A 71 -4.42 -7.99 16.52
N ARG A 72 -5.10 -9.08 16.82
CA ARG A 72 -6.14 -9.67 15.96
C ARG A 72 -7.47 -8.94 16.12
N SER A 73 -7.51 -7.70 15.66
CA SER A 73 -8.72 -6.88 15.61
C SER A 73 -9.26 -6.74 14.19
N VAL A 74 -10.52 -6.29 14.07
CA VAL A 74 -11.19 -6.03 12.79
C VAL A 74 -10.35 -5.16 11.84
N PRO A 75 -9.87 -3.99 12.27
CA PRO A 75 -9.04 -3.15 11.38
C PRO A 75 -7.73 -3.82 10.98
N ASN A 76 -7.11 -4.55 11.90
CA ASN A 76 -5.82 -5.16 11.65
C ASN A 76 -5.91 -6.34 10.66
N LEU A 77 -7.05 -7.01 10.58
CA LEU A 77 -7.30 -8.01 9.54
C LEU A 77 -7.31 -7.37 8.15
N PHE A 78 -8.02 -6.25 7.98
CA PHE A 78 -8.03 -5.50 6.73
C PHE A 78 -6.65 -4.95 6.37
N ILE A 79 -5.91 -4.45 7.36
CA ILE A 79 -4.52 -3.98 7.17
C ILE A 79 -3.60 -5.15 6.77
N SER A 80 -3.81 -6.35 7.31
CA SER A 80 -3.05 -7.54 6.89
C SER A 80 -3.43 -8.00 5.48
N SER A 81 -4.69 -7.88 5.09
CA SER A 81 -5.15 -8.11 3.71
C SER A 81 -4.51 -7.12 2.73
N LEU A 82 -4.43 -5.85 3.12
CA LEU A 82 -3.72 -4.82 2.35
C LEU A 82 -2.24 -5.19 2.18
N ALA A 83 -1.56 -5.60 3.25
CA ALA A 83 -0.16 -6.02 3.20
C ALA A 83 0.07 -7.24 2.30
N LEU A 84 -0.88 -8.17 2.20
CA LEU A 84 -0.83 -9.29 1.24
C LEU A 84 -0.91 -8.80 -0.21
N GLY A 85 -1.80 -7.85 -0.51
CA GLY A 85 -1.88 -7.21 -1.82
C GLY A 85 -0.58 -6.46 -2.19
N ASP A 86 -0.02 -5.73 -1.23
CA ASP A 86 1.25 -5.01 -1.39
C ASP A 86 2.42 -5.98 -1.65
N LEU A 87 2.49 -7.11 -0.92
CA LEU A 87 3.50 -8.14 -1.16
C LEU A 87 3.36 -8.77 -2.55
N LEU A 88 2.13 -9.06 -2.97
CA LEU A 88 1.88 -9.62 -4.30
C LEU A 88 2.40 -8.66 -5.39
N LEU A 89 2.10 -7.37 -5.29
CA LEU A 89 2.58 -6.34 -6.20
C LEU A 89 4.12 -6.24 -6.22
N LEU A 90 4.74 -6.19 -5.04
CA LEU A 90 6.18 -6.03 -4.90
C LEU A 90 6.99 -7.25 -5.37
N VAL A 91 6.47 -8.47 -5.22
CA VAL A 91 7.18 -9.69 -5.61
C VAL A 91 7.00 -9.99 -7.10
N THR A 92 5.82 -9.70 -7.66
CA THR A 92 5.51 -10.09 -9.04
C THR A 92 5.69 -8.95 -10.03
N CYS A 93 5.15 -7.75 -9.74
CA CYS A 93 5.08 -6.68 -10.72
C CYS A 93 6.32 -5.75 -10.67
N ALA A 94 6.82 -5.41 -9.49
CA ALA A 94 7.94 -4.48 -9.37
C ALA A 94 9.24 -4.99 -10.01
N PRO A 95 9.66 -6.27 -9.87
CA PRO A 95 10.84 -6.78 -10.56
C PRO A 95 10.67 -6.79 -12.08
N VAL A 96 9.46 -7.08 -12.57
CA VAL A 96 9.15 -7.07 -14.00
C VAL A 96 9.20 -5.66 -14.56
N ASP A 97 8.66 -4.69 -13.83
CA ASP A 97 8.72 -3.29 -14.24
C ASP A 97 10.16 -2.76 -14.25
N ALA A 98 10.95 -3.13 -13.22
CA ALA A 98 12.39 -2.82 -13.17
C ALA A 98 13.17 -3.43 -14.35
N SER A 99 12.82 -4.65 -14.78
CA SER A 99 13.51 -5.34 -15.89
C SER A 99 13.31 -4.66 -17.24
N ARG A 100 12.26 -3.85 -17.43
CA ARG A 100 12.04 -3.06 -18.65
C ARG A 100 13.14 -2.05 -18.93
N TYR A 101 13.84 -1.60 -17.88
CA TYR A 101 14.95 -0.67 -17.97
C TYR A 101 16.30 -1.37 -18.23
N LEU A 102 16.38 -2.69 -18.01
CA LEU A 102 17.58 -3.50 -18.17
C LEU A 102 17.62 -4.31 -19.46
N ALA A 103 16.45 -4.58 -20.03
CA ALA A 103 16.30 -5.47 -21.19
C ALA A 103 15.65 -4.76 -22.38
N ASP A 104 16.16 -5.09 -23.57
CA ASP A 104 15.72 -4.50 -24.83
C ASP A 104 14.44 -5.12 -25.39
N ARG A 105 13.90 -6.12 -24.74
CA ARG A 105 12.73 -6.87 -25.20
C ARG A 105 11.93 -7.36 -23.99
N TRP A 106 10.67 -7.64 -24.22
CA TRP A 106 9.84 -8.30 -23.22
C TRP A 106 10.35 -9.71 -22.92
N LEU A 107 10.71 -9.99 -21.66
CA LEU A 107 11.35 -11.25 -21.23
C LEU A 107 10.37 -12.33 -20.78
N PHE A 108 9.13 -11.97 -20.43
CA PHE A 108 8.21 -12.84 -19.70
C PHE A 108 7.19 -13.56 -20.59
N GLY A 109 7.36 -13.50 -21.91
CA GLY A 109 6.48 -14.17 -22.88
C GLY A 109 5.03 -13.67 -22.81
N ARG A 110 4.15 -14.33 -23.56
CA ARG A 110 2.72 -13.97 -23.65
C ARG A 110 1.97 -14.14 -22.34
N MET A 111 2.27 -15.19 -21.57
CA MET A 111 1.64 -15.43 -20.26
C MET A 111 1.97 -14.33 -19.27
N GLY A 112 3.24 -13.91 -19.21
CA GLY A 112 3.65 -12.79 -18.35
C GLY A 112 2.96 -11.49 -18.75
N CYS A 113 2.81 -11.22 -20.05
CA CYS A 113 2.11 -10.05 -20.55
C CYS A 113 0.63 -9.98 -20.10
N LYS A 114 -0.02 -11.13 -19.93
CA LYS A 114 -1.41 -11.23 -19.46
C LYS A 114 -1.53 -11.23 -17.93
N LEU A 115 -0.66 -11.96 -17.24
CA LEU A 115 -0.77 -12.17 -15.80
C LEU A 115 -0.29 -10.96 -14.99
N ILE A 116 0.76 -10.26 -15.44
CA ILE A 116 1.34 -9.17 -14.65
C ILE A 116 0.40 -7.96 -14.54
N PRO A 117 -0.22 -7.44 -15.61
CA PRO A 117 -1.22 -6.39 -15.50
C PRO A 117 -2.44 -6.82 -14.67
N PHE A 118 -2.90 -8.06 -14.83
CA PHE A 118 -3.98 -8.64 -14.04
C PHE A 118 -3.67 -8.62 -12.54
N ILE A 119 -2.48 -9.10 -12.14
CA ILE A 119 -2.03 -9.09 -10.75
C ILE A 119 -1.90 -7.66 -10.23
N GLN A 120 -1.34 -6.76 -11.04
CA GLN A 120 -1.18 -5.36 -10.68
C GLN A 120 -2.54 -4.71 -10.38
N LEU A 121 -3.51 -4.82 -11.29
CA LEU A 121 -4.82 -4.21 -11.11
C LEU A 121 -5.61 -4.88 -9.98
N THR A 122 -5.46 -6.20 -9.79
CA THR A 122 -6.01 -6.92 -8.63
C THR A 122 -5.48 -6.33 -7.31
N SER A 123 -4.17 -6.11 -7.21
CA SER A 123 -3.55 -5.52 -6.00
C SER A 123 -4.06 -4.10 -5.74
N VAL A 124 -4.19 -3.28 -6.77
CA VAL A 124 -4.77 -1.92 -6.66
C VAL A 124 -6.20 -1.99 -6.14
N GLY A 125 -7.01 -2.88 -6.69
CA GLY A 125 -8.41 -3.11 -6.27
C GLY A 125 -8.49 -3.55 -4.80
N VAL A 126 -7.70 -4.54 -4.40
CA VAL A 126 -7.61 -4.98 -3.00
C VAL A 126 -7.25 -3.81 -2.09
N SER A 127 -6.31 -2.97 -2.49
CA SER A 127 -5.89 -1.80 -1.71
C SER A 127 -7.04 -0.81 -1.53
N VAL A 128 -7.63 -0.31 -2.61
CA VAL A 128 -8.64 0.75 -2.52
C VAL A 128 -9.97 0.27 -1.91
N PHE A 129 -10.40 -0.95 -2.23
CA PHE A 129 -11.63 -1.50 -1.65
C PHE A 129 -11.46 -1.87 -0.17
N THR A 130 -10.25 -2.28 0.24
CA THR A 130 -9.93 -2.47 1.66
C THR A 130 -9.95 -1.14 2.41
N LEU A 131 -9.39 -0.06 1.84
CA LEU A 131 -9.48 1.29 2.42
C LEU A 131 -10.92 1.78 2.52
N THR A 132 -11.75 1.48 1.52
CA THR A 132 -13.19 1.78 1.54
C THR A 132 -13.90 1.03 2.66
N ALA A 133 -13.63 -0.27 2.81
CA ALA A 133 -14.21 -1.09 3.87
C ALA A 133 -13.74 -0.64 5.27
N LEU A 134 -12.47 -0.27 5.43
CA LEU A 134 -11.94 0.32 6.67
C LEU A 134 -12.62 1.65 7.00
N SER A 135 -12.85 2.49 6.02
CA SER A 135 -13.53 3.78 6.19
C SER A 135 -14.99 3.59 6.62
N ALA A 136 -15.69 2.63 6.01
CA ALA A 136 -17.04 2.24 6.40
C ALA A 136 -17.09 1.66 7.83
N ASP A 137 -16.09 0.87 8.22
CA ASP A 137 -15.99 0.34 9.58
C ASP A 137 -15.74 1.46 10.60
N ARG A 138 -14.89 2.44 10.27
CA ARG A 138 -14.66 3.61 11.11
C ARG A 138 -15.91 4.48 11.24
N TYR A 139 -16.65 4.67 10.14
CA TYR A 139 -17.92 5.38 10.16
C TYR A 139 -18.91 4.71 11.12
N LYS A 140 -19.12 3.40 11.03
CA LYS A 140 -19.99 2.66 11.95
C LYS A 140 -19.54 2.78 13.41
N ALA A 141 -18.23 2.62 13.67
CA ALA A 141 -17.69 2.68 15.02
C ALA A 141 -17.81 4.06 15.68
N ILE A 142 -17.84 5.13 14.93
CA ILE A 142 -17.86 6.51 15.45
C ILE A 142 -19.26 7.10 15.42
N VAL A 143 -19.98 6.95 14.28
CA VAL A 143 -21.28 7.61 14.07
C VAL A 143 -22.46 6.76 14.55
N ARG A 144 -22.32 5.40 14.48
CA ARG A 144 -23.38 4.45 14.86
C ARG A 144 -22.88 3.37 15.84
N PRO A 145 -22.43 3.74 17.05
CA PRO A 145 -21.80 2.81 17.98
C PRO A 145 -22.72 1.72 18.52
N MET A 146 -24.05 1.92 18.48
CA MET A 146 -25.04 0.96 18.98
C MET A 146 -25.28 -0.23 18.04
N ASP A 147 -24.91 -0.13 16.75
CA ASP A 147 -25.14 -1.18 15.75
C ASP A 147 -24.09 -2.32 15.80
N ILE A 148 -23.16 -2.28 16.74
CA ILE A 148 -22.04 -3.24 16.82
C ILE A 148 -22.48 -4.49 17.62
N GLN A 149 -23.10 -5.45 16.95
CA GLN A 149 -23.30 -6.79 17.51
C GLN A 149 -21.99 -7.57 17.49
N ALA A 150 -21.50 -7.94 18.68
CA ALA A 150 -20.20 -8.62 18.86
C ALA A 150 -20.15 -10.08 18.36
N SER A 151 -21.31 -10.72 18.09
CA SER A 151 -21.39 -12.12 17.68
C SER A 151 -20.90 -12.31 16.23
N HIS A 152 -19.93 -13.23 16.03
CA HIS A 152 -19.36 -13.62 14.73
C HIS A 152 -18.64 -12.50 13.94
N ALA A 153 -18.15 -11.45 14.61
CA ALA A 153 -17.49 -10.32 13.94
C ALA A 153 -16.30 -10.73 13.06
N LEU A 154 -15.44 -11.62 13.54
CA LEU A 154 -14.26 -12.09 12.78
C LEU A 154 -14.63 -12.83 11.49
N MET A 155 -15.61 -13.76 11.56
CA MET A 155 -16.04 -14.51 10.37
C MET A 155 -16.61 -13.59 9.29
N LYS A 156 -17.49 -12.66 9.67
CA LYS A 156 -18.07 -11.67 8.75
C LYS A 156 -17.00 -10.80 8.07
N ILE A 157 -15.92 -10.51 8.78
CA ILE A 157 -14.83 -9.67 8.25
C ILE A 157 -13.89 -10.46 7.34
N CYS A 158 -13.59 -11.72 7.69
CA CYS A 158 -12.87 -12.61 6.78
C CYS A 158 -13.63 -12.79 5.46
N LEU A 159 -14.95 -12.95 5.52
CA LEU A 159 -15.80 -13.04 4.33
C LEU A 159 -15.75 -11.74 3.51
N LYS A 160 -15.80 -10.56 4.15
CA LYS A 160 -15.66 -9.28 3.44
C LYS A 160 -14.29 -9.13 2.78
N ALA A 161 -13.20 -9.52 3.46
CA ALA A 161 -11.87 -9.49 2.88
C ALA A 161 -11.77 -10.44 1.68
N ALA A 162 -12.29 -11.67 1.79
CA ALA A 162 -12.35 -12.61 0.69
C ALA A 162 -13.16 -12.06 -0.50
N LEU A 163 -14.30 -11.43 -0.23
CA LEU A 163 -15.13 -10.80 -1.26
C LEU A 163 -14.41 -9.66 -1.97
N ILE A 164 -13.65 -8.84 -1.24
CA ILE A 164 -12.81 -7.79 -1.83
C ILE A 164 -11.80 -8.39 -2.81
N TRP A 165 -11.13 -9.48 -2.44
CA TRP A 165 -10.19 -10.17 -3.33
C TRP A 165 -10.88 -10.70 -4.59
N VAL A 166 -12.02 -11.38 -4.44
CA VAL A 166 -12.80 -11.92 -5.57
C VAL A 166 -13.25 -10.79 -6.51
N ILE A 167 -13.82 -9.71 -5.98
CA ILE A 167 -14.26 -8.57 -6.79
C ILE A 167 -13.07 -7.93 -7.49
N SER A 168 -11.93 -7.75 -6.82
CA SER A 168 -10.72 -7.16 -7.43
C SER A 168 -10.20 -8.02 -8.57
N MET A 169 -10.19 -9.35 -8.42
CA MET A 169 -9.80 -10.28 -9.49
C MET A 169 -10.77 -10.22 -10.67
N LEU A 170 -12.09 -10.24 -10.41
CA LEU A 170 -13.10 -10.16 -11.48
C LEU A 170 -13.00 -8.87 -12.28
N LEU A 171 -12.79 -7.74 -11.61
CA LEU A 171 -12.62 -6.45 -12.25
C LEU A 171 -11.29 -6.30 -13.00
N ALA A 172 -10.28 -7.10 -12.67
CA ALA A 172 -8.98 -7.14 -13.35
C ALA A 172 -8.95 -8.10 -14.56
N ILE A 173 -9.98 -8.95 -14.77
CA ILE A 173 -10.04 -9.89 -15.92
C ILE A 173 -9.78 -9.21 -17.25
N PRO A 174 -10.31 -8.01 -17.55
CA PRO A 174 -10.05 -7.35 -18.83
C PRO A 174 -8.56 -7.17 -19.13
N GLU A 175 -7.73 -6.88 -18.11
CA GLU A 175 -6.27 -6.80 -18.30
C GLU A 175 -5.67 -8.13 -18.78
N ALA A 176 -6.11 -9.26 -18.24
CA ALA A 176 -5.64 -10.57 -18.67
C ALA A 176 -6.13 -10.95 -20.08
N VAL A 177 -7.32 -10.49 -20.46
CA VAL A 177 -7.93 -10.82 -21.76
C VAL A 177 -7.30 -10.00 -22.87
N PHE A 178 -7.19 -8.69 -22.70
CA PHE A 178 -6.83 -7.76 -23.76
C PHE A 178 -5.33 -7.49 -23.89
N SER A 179 -4.54 -7.71 -22.84
CA SER A 179 -3.07 -7.58 -22.93
C SER A 179 -2.48 -8.67 -23.81
N ASP A 180 -1.65 -8.28 -24.78
CA ASP A 180 -0.95 -9.22 -25.67
C ASP A 180 0.39 -8.64 -26.14
N LEU A 181 1.18 -9.51 -26.78
CA LEU A 181 2.45 -9.15 -27.36
C LEU A 181 2.26 -8.53 -28.74
N HIS A 182 2.84 -7.37 -28.96
CA HIS A 182 2.78 -6.67 -30.24
C HIS A 182 4.19 -6.46 -30.78
N PRO A 183 4.42 -6.77 -32.07
CA PRO A 183 5.66 -6.42 -32.75
C PRO A 183 5.65 -4.93 -33.09
N PHE A 184 6.68 -4.22 -32.67
CA PHE A 184 6.97 -2.85 -33.11
C PHE A 184 8.12 -2.88 -34.10
N HIS A 185 7.92 -2.29 -35.25
CA HIS A 185 8.94 -2.18 -36.29
C HIS A 185 9.58 -0.78 -36.20
N GLU A 186 10.88 -0.75 -35.96
CA GLU A 186 11.65 0.49 -35.92
C GLU A 186 12.20 0.77 -37.32
N GLU A 187 11.67 1.79 -37.97
CA GLU A 187 12.05 2.15 -39.35
C GLU A 187 13.53 2.57 -39.45
N SER A 188 14.10 3.19 -38.40
CA SER A 188 15.48 3.69 -38.39
C SER A 188 16.53 2.57 -38.37
N THR A 189 16.26 1.45 -37.68
CA THR A 189 17.20 0.32 -37.51
C THR A 189 16.77 -0.94 -38.25
N ASN A 190 15.60 -0.93 -38.88
CA ASN A 190 14.96 -2.11 -39.52
C ASN A 190 14.87 -3.32 -38.57
N LYS A 191 14.74 -3.08 -37.25
CA LYS A 191 14.61 -4.13 -36.23
C LYS A 191 13.16 -4.21 -35.75
N THR A 192 12.71 -5.42 -35.49
CA THR A 192 11.40 -5.68 -34.90
C THR A 192 11.58 -6.03 -33.41
N PHE A 193 10.93 -5.27 -32.54
CA PHE A 193 10.91 -5.52 -31.10
C PHE A 193 9.54 -6.02 -30.69
N ILE A 194 9.52 -6.92 -29.70
CA ILE A 194 8.28 -7.43 -29.10
C ILE A 194 8.06 -6.69 -27.79
N SER A 195 6.93 -5.97 -27.70
CA SER A 195 6.49 -5.30 -26.48
C SER A 195 5.15 -5.85 -26.01
N CYS A 196 4.92 -5.77 -24.70
CA CYS A 196 3.65 -6.11 -24.09
C CYS A 196 2.77 -4.85 -24.00
N ALA A 197 1.65 -4.84 -24.70
CA ALA A 197 0.68 -3.75 -24.68
C ALA A 197 -0.66 -4.20 -24.06
N PRO A 198 -1.35 -3.32 -23.32
CA PRO A 198 -2.59 -3.65 -22.63
C PRO A 198 -3.82 -3.67 -23.55
N TYR A 199 -3.68 -3.35 -24.83
CA TYR A 199 -4.81 -3.21 -25.77
C TYR A 199 -4.54 -3.83 -27.12
N PRO A 200 -5.60 -4.31 -27.83
CA PRO A 200 -5.49 -4.69 -29.24
C PRO A 200 -5.29 -3.45 -30.12
N HIS A 201 -4.35 -3.51 -31.05
CA HIS A 201 -4.04 -2.40 -31.99
C HIS A 201 -5.18 -2.03 -32.96
N SER A 202 -6.21 -2.86 -33.07
CA SER A 202 -7.25 -2.71 -34.08
C SER A 202 -8.40 -1.77 -33.70
N ASN A 203 -8.47 -1.25 -32.47
CA ASN A 203 -9.61 -0.46 -32.01
C ASN A 203 -9.20 0.71 -31.13
N GLU A 204 -9.28 1.93 -31.64
CA GLU A 204 -8.92 3.15 -30.91
C GLU A 204 -9.87 3.50 -29.75
N LEU A 205 -11.12 3.03 -29.80
CA LEU A 205 -12.10 3.33 -28.76
C LEU A 205 -11.89 2.49 -27.51
N HIS A 206 -11.43 1.25 -27.66
CA HIS A 206 -11.21 0.32 -26.55
C HIS A 206 -10.23 0.86 -25.48
N PRO A 207 -9.02 1.37 -25.83
CA PRO A 207 -8.10 1.95 -24.85
C PRO A 207 -8.72 3.08 -24.04
N LYS A 208 -9.48 3.97 -24.70
CA LYS A 208 -10.14 5.13 -24.07
C LYS A 208 -11.20 4.70 -23.06
N ILE A 209 -12.07 3.76 -23.44
CA ILE A 209 -13.12 3.24 -22.54
C ILE A 209 -12.50 2.48 -21.36
N HIS A 210 -11.53 1.60 -21.64
CA HIS A 210 -10.91 0.77 -20.63
C HIS A 210 -10.15 1.61 -19.56
N SER A 211 -9.34 2.58 -20.00
CA SER A 211 -8.59 3.45 -19.09
C SER A 211 -9.52 4.35 -18.27
N MET A 212 -10.59 4.88 -18.87
CA MET A 212 -11.59 5.67 -18.15
C MET A 212 -12.35 4.82 -17.14
N ALA A 213 -12.79 3.62 -17.51
CA ALA A 213 -13.46 2.69 -16.60
C ALA A 213 -12.56 2.30 -15.44
N SER A 214 -11.28 1.99 -15.69
CA SER A 214 -10.29 1.70 -14.67
C SER A 214 -10.10 2.87 -13.72
N PHE A 215 -9.94 4.09 -14.23
CA PHE A 215 -9.82 5.29 -13.41
C PHE A 215 -11.06 5.54 -12.53
N LEU A 216 -12.26 5.38 -13.09
CA LEU A 216 -13.49 5.55 -12.33
C LEU A 216 -13.65 4.49 -11.24
N VAL A 217 -13.46 3.22 -11.57
CA VAL A 217 -13.74 2.08 -10.67
C VAL A 217 -12.67 1.93 -9.57
N PHE A 218 -11.40 2.13 -9.90
CA PHE A 218 -10.30 1.91 -8.95
C PHE A 218 -9.79 3.18 -8.27
N TYR A 219 -10.24 4.37 -8.69
CA TYR A 219 -9.79 5.62 -8.11
C TYR A 219 -10.95 6.54 -7.72
N ILE A 220 -11.74 7.07 -8.66
CA ILE A 220 -12.73 8.12 -8.39
C ILE A 220 -13.87 7.62 -7.49
N ILE A 221 -14.53 6.52 -7.84
CA ILE A 221 -15.70 6.02 -7.10
C ILE A 221 -15.32 5.64 -5.66
N PRO A 222 -14.28 4.83 -5.39
CA PRO A 222 -13.90 4.51 -4.03
C PRO A 222 -13.52 5.73 -3.19
N LEU A 223 -12.72 6.66 -3.73
CA LEU A 223 -12.33 7.86 -3.03
C LEU A 223 -13.52 8.79 -2.73
N SER A 224 -14.50 8.86 -3.62
CA SER A 224 -15.75 9.60 -3.38
C SER A 224 -16.55 8.98 -2.24
N ILE A 225 -16.71 7.65 -2.20
CA ILE A 225 -17.38 6.95 -1.12
C ILE A 225 -16.65 7.18 0.22
N ILE A 226 -15.32 7.08 0.23
CA ILE A 226 -14.50 7.35 1.41
C ILE A 226 -14.70 8.80 1.88
N SER A 227 -14.70 9.75 0.97
CA SER A 227 -14.91 11.17 1.28
C SER A 227 -16.25 11.42 1.97
N VAL A 228 -17.32 10.74 1.53
CA VAL A 228 -18.65 10.81 2.18
C VAL A 228 -18.59 10.25 3.61
N TYR A 229 -17.95 9.10 3.84
CA TYR A 229 -17.77 8.56 5.19
C TYR A 229 -17.02 9.52 6.11
N TYR A 230 -15.92 10.11 5.62
CA TYR A 230 -15.12 11.05 6.41
C TYR A 230 -15.81 12.37 6.67
N TYR A 231 -16.66 12.84 5.76
CA TYR A 231 -17.53 13.98 6.00
C TYR A 231 -18.44 13.74 7.22
N PHE A 232 -19.14 12.60 7.27
CA PHE A 232 -20.01 12.26 8.41
C PHE A 232 -19.24 12.00 9.70
N ILE A 233 -18.06 11.37 9.63
CA ILE A 233 -17.16 11.18 10.77
C ILE A 233 -16.76 12.55 11.34
N ALA A 234 -16.32 13.48 10.50
CA ALA A 234 -15.90 14.82 10.91
C ALA A 234 -17.07 15.60 11.55
N LYS A 235 -18.24 15.59 10.90
CA LYS A 235 -19.46 16.22 11.42
C LYS A 235 -19.82 15.68 12.82
N ASN A 236 -19.85 14.38 13.00
CA ASN A 236 -20.16 13.75 14.30
C ASN A 236 -19.11 14.08 15.37
N LEU A 237 -17.82 14.09 15.02
CA LEU A 237 -16.74 14.43 15.96
C LEU A 237 -16.79 15.89 16.41
N ILE A 238 -17.11 16.82 15.52
CA ILE A 238 -17.30 18.24 15.82
C ILE A 238 -18.50 18.40 16.75
N GLN A 239 -19.64 17.83 16.39
CA GLN A 239 -20.85 17.90 17.20
C GLN A 239 -20.65 17.29 18.60
N SER A 240 -19.95 16.15 18.69
CA SER A 240 -19.62 15.53 19.98
C SER A 240 -18.68 16.37 20.83
N ALA A 241 -17.77 17.15 20.21
CA ALA A 241 -16.88 18.04 20.93
C ALA A 241 -17.62 19.23 21.57
N TYR A 242 -18.69 19.72 20.93
CA TYR A 242 -19.55 20.77 21.50
C TYR A 242 -20.46 20.27 22.61
N ASN A 243 -20.92 19.01 22.55
CA ASN A 243 -21.93 18.45 23.46
C ASN A 243 -21.34 17.70 24.65
N LEU A 244 -19.99 17.60 24.80
CA LEU A 244 -19.36 16.89 25.92
C LEU A 244 -19.40 17.76 27.19
N PRO A 245 -20.08 17.30 28.27
CA PRO A 245 -19.95 17.92 29.60
C PRO A 245 -18.47 17.83 30.07
N VAL A 246 -18.00 18.87 30.78
CA VAL A 246 -16.64 18.98 31.29
C VAL A 246 -16.25 17.79 32.21
N GLU A 247 -17.23 17.10 32.81
CA GLU A 247 -17.05 16.02 33.81
C GLU A 247 -17.28 14.60 33.25
N GLY A 248 -17.11 14.33 31.96
CA GLY A 248 -17.31 13.00 31.37
C GLY A 248 -16.32 11.95 31.86
N ASN A 249 -16.81 10.71 32.03
CA ASN A 249 -16.04 9.53 32.46
C ASN A 249 -14.75 9.36 31.63
N ILE A 250 -13.59 9.25 32.29
CA ILE A 250 -12.25 9.13 31.72
C ILE A 250 -12.16 7.95 30.73
N HIS A 251 -12.85 6.84 31.02
CA HIS A 251 -12.89 5.68 30.13
C HIS A 251 -13.54 5.99 28.78
N VAL A 252 -14.65 6.74 28.78
CA VAL A 252 -15.35 7.16 27.55
C VAL A 252 -14.49 8.10 26.72
N LYS A 253 -13.84 9.09 27.35
CA LYS A 253 -12.90 9.99 26.67
C LYS A 253 -11.75 9.21 26.01
N LYS A 254 -11.14 8.25 26.71
CA LYS A 254 -10.04 7.42 26.18
C LYS A 254 -10.49 6.54 25.01
N GLN A 255 -11.71 6.00 25.06
CA GLN A 255 -12.29 5.20 23.98
C GLN A 255 -12.55 6.04 22.72
N ILE A 256 -13.12 7.24 22.88
CA ILE A 256 -13.35 8.18 21.78
C ILE A 256 -12.02 8.59 21.15
N GLU A 257 -11.00 8.90 21.96
CA GLU A 257 -9.68 9.27 21.46
C GLU A 257 -9.01 8.13 20.67
N SER A 258 -9.16 6.88 21.13
CA SER A 258 -8.66 5.70 20.39
C SER A 258 -9.34 5.55 19.02
N ARG A 259 -10.66 5.74 18.96
CA ARG A 259 -11.43 5.71 17.69
C ARG A 259 -11.02 6.83 16.74
N LYS A 260 -10.81 8.05 17.25
CA LYS A 260 -10.28 9.21 16.47
C LYS A 260 -8.90 8.89 15.87
N ARG A 261 -8.00 8.31 16.67
CA ARG A 261 -6.65 7.94 16.22
C ARG A 261 -6.68 6.90 15.09
N LEU A 262 -7.53 5.88 15.20
CA LEU A 262 -7.69 4.88 14.14
C LEU A 262 -8.28 5.48 12.86
N ALA A 263 -9.29 6.34 12.97
CA ALA A 263 -9.84 7.05 11.82
C ALA A 263 -8.78 7.92 11.12
N LYS A 264 -7.97 8.65 11.90
CA LYS A 264 -6.84 9.43 11.36
C LYS A 264 -5.84 8.54 10.62
N THR A 265 -5.53 7.36 11.14
CA THR A 265 -4.60 6.42 10.48
C THR A 265 -5.13 5.96 9.13
N VAL A 266 -6.43 5.61 9.05
CA VAL A 266 -7.05 5.20 7.77
C VAL A 266 -7.09 6.37 6.80
N LEU A 267 -7.38 7.59 7.27
CA LEU A 267 -7.38 8.80 6.42
C LEU A 267 -5.98 9.07 5.82
N VAL A 268 -4.92 8.84 6.60
CA VAL A 268 -3.54 8.96 6.09
C VAL A 268 -3.29 7.92 4.99
N PHE A 269 -3.72 6.66 5.15
CA PHE A 269 -3.58 5.64 4.10
C PHE A 269 -4.33 6.03 2.83
N VAL A 270 -5.55 6.56 2.96
CA VAL A 270 -6.33 7.04 1.83
C VAL A 270 -5.63 8.19 1.11
N GLY A 271 -5.09 9.16 1.86
CA GLY A 271 -4.33 10.27 1.29
C GLY A 271 -3.06 9.82 0.56
N LEU A 272 -2.34 8.85 1.14
CA LEU A 272 -1.14 8.26 0.53
C LEU A 272 -1.50 7.49 -0.75
N PHE A 273 -2.56 6.67 -0.71
CA PHE A 273 -3.06 5.97 -1.89
C PHE A 273 -3.44 6.96 -3.00
N ALA A 274 -4.21 7.99 -2.67
CA ALA A 274 -4.65 8.99 -3.63
C ALA A 274 -3.46 9.71 -4.27
N PHE A 275 -2.49 10.13 -3.45
CA PHE A 275 -1.29 10.82 -3.93
C PHE A 275 -0.41 9.93 -4.81
N CYS A 276 -0.18 8.69 -4.39
CA CYS A 276 0.73 7.80 -5.09
C CYS A 276 0.16 7.26 -6.42
N TRP A 277 -1.16 7.05 -6.50
CA TRP A 277 -1.78 6.46 -7.69
C TRP A 277 -2.27 7.48 -8.73
N LEU A 278 -2.56 8.72 -8.33
CA LEU A 278 -3.07 9.75 -9.24
C LEU A 278 -2.18 9.97 -10.46
N PRO A 279 -0.86 10.18 -10.33
CA PRO A 279 -0.01 10.41 -11.48
C PRO A 279 -0.01 9.24 -12.46
N ASN A 280 -0.02 7.99 -11.95
CA ASN A 280 -0.08 6.81 -12.80
C ASN A 280 -1.40 6.71 -13.58
N HIS A 281 -2.53 7.02 -12.96
CA HIS A 281 -3.83 7.07 -13.65
C HIS A 281 -3.88 8.18 -14.72
N ILE A 282 -3.30 9.35 -14.44
CA ILE A 282 -3.22 10.45 -15.41
C ILE A 282 -2.39 10.03 -16.63
N ILE A 283 -1.21 9.46 -16.42
CA ILE A 283 -0.33 8.98 -17.51
C ILE A 283 -1.02 7.89 -18.32
N TYR A 284 -1.72 6.96 -17.66
CA TYR A 284 -2.44 5.88 -18.33
C TYR A 284 -3.59 6.42 -19.21
N LEU A 285 -4.37 7.38 -18.70
CA LEU A 285 -5.39 8.08 -19.47
C LEU A 285 -4.78 8.83 -20.64
N TYR A 286 -3.73 9.62 -20.42
CA TYR A 286 -3.05 10.38 -21.45
C TYR A 286 -2.60 9.48 -22.62
N ARG A 287 -1.91 8.37 -22.32
CA ARG A 287 -1.47 7.39 -23.31
C ARG A 287 -2.63 6.73 -24.05
N SER A 288 -3.73 6.46 -23.38
CA SER A 288 -4.90 5.83 -23.98
C SER A 288 -5.67 6.75 -24.93
N TYR A 289 -5.64 8.06 -24.67
CA TYR A 289 -6.28 9.05 -25.54
C TYR A 289 -5.40 9.48 -26.71
N HIS A 290 -4.07 9.40 -26.57
CA HIS A 290 -3.08 9.67 -27.62
C HIS A 290 -2.45 8.38 -28.15
N TYR A 291 -3.24 7.33 -28.28
CA TYR A 291 -2.77 5.99 -28.62
C TYR A 291 -2.09 5.88 -29.99
N SER A 292 -2.48 6.72 -30.96
CA SER A 292 -1.89 6.78 -32.30
C SER A 292 -0.57 7.55 -32.38
N GLU A 293 -0.28 8.37 -31.39
CA GLU A 293 0.90 9.24 -31.34
C GLU A 293 1.73 8.91 -30.11
N VAL A 294 2.94 8.40 -30.31
CA VAL A 294 3.87 8.15 -29.22
C VAL A 294 4.52 9.48 -28.81
N ASP A 295 4.22 9.94 -27.60
CA ASP A 295 4.86 11.14 -27.03
C ASP A 295 6.30 10.79 -26.60
N THR A 296 7.28 11.24 -27.40
CA THR A 296 8.72 11.04 -27.19
C THR A 296 9.38 12.13 -26.37
N SER A 297 8.61 13.03 -25.76
CA SER A 297 9.16 14.13 -24.97
C SER A 297 9.84 13.63 -23.68
N MET A 298 10.96 14.28 -23.31
CA MET A 298 11.64 14.03 -22.04
C MET A 298 10.73 14.24 -20.84
N LEU A 299 9.80 15.18 -20.92
CA LEU A 299 8.83 15.45 -19.86
C LEU A 299 7.91 14.23 -19.65
N HIS A 300 7.34 13.67 -20.73
CA HIS A 300 6.48 12.47 -20.65
C HIS A 300 7.26 11.28 -20.10
N PHE A 301 8.49 11.11 -20.52
CA PHE A 301 9.38 10.08 -20.03
C PHE A 301 9.62 10.16 -18.51
N VAL A 302 10.12 11.30 -18.02
CA VAL A 302 10.44 11.51 -16.61
C VAL A 302 9.17 11.40 -15.75
N THR A 303 8.06 12.01 -16.17
CA THR A 303 6.79 11.94 -15.44
C THR A 303 6.23 10.52 -15.39
N SER A 304 6.40 9.72 -16.44
CA SER A 304 6.01 8.32 -16.48
C SER A 304 6.79 7.46 -15.48
N ILE A 305 8.12 7.63 -15.42
CA ILE A 305 8.97 6.94 -14.44
C ILE A 305 8.56 7.33 -13.02
N CYS A 306 8.46 8.65 -12.75
CA CYS A 306 8.06 9.15 -11.43
C CYS A 306 6.69 8.61 -11.01
N ALA A 307 5.72 8.58 -11.91
CA ALA A 307 4.37 8.06 -11.64
C ALA A 307 4.39 6.57 -11.28
N ARG A 308 5.19 5.76 -11.97
CA ARG A 308 5.34 4.32 -11.67
C ARG A 308 6.06 4.08 -10.34
N LEU A 309 7.19 4.72 -10.13
CA LEU A 309 7.93 4.62 -8.86
C LEU A 309 7.03 5.02 -7.68
N LEU A 310 6.23 6.08 -7.85
CA LEU A 310 5.30 6.53 -6.83
C LEU A 310 4.22 5.47 -6.54
N ALA A 311 3.65 4.85 -7.59
CA ALA A 311 2.67 3.78 -7.45
C ALA A 311 3.22 2.58 -6.67
N PHE A 312 4.44 2.11 -6.97
CA PHE A 312 5.08 1.03 -6.21
C PHE A 312 5.47 1.46 -4.79
N THR A 313 5.85 2.73 -4.58
CA THR A 313 6.14 3.28 -3.26
C THR A 313 4.92 3.21 -2.33
N ASN A 314 3.69 3.30 -2.86
CA ASN A 314 2.47 3.12 -2.08
C ASN A 314 2.49 1.84 -1.23
N SER A 315 2.99 0.73 -1.78
CA SER A 315 3.08 -0.55 -1.06
C SER A 315 4.10 -0.55 0.09
N CYS A 316 5.05 0.38 0.09
CA CYS A 316 6.02 0.55 1.19
C CYS A 316 5.49 1.45 2.30
N VAL A 317 4.64 2.42 1.96
CA VAL A 317 4.28 3.51 2.89
C VAL A 317 3.31 3.03 3.97
N ASN A 318 2.48 2.01 3.68
CA ASN A 318 1.48 1.49 4.62
C ASN A 318 2.09 0.99 5.95
N PRO A 319 3.10 0.09 5.97
CA PRO A 319 3.78 -0.32 7.19
C PRO A 319 4.48 0.84 7.91
N PHE A 320 5.09 1.76 7.15
CA PHE A 320 5.78 2.92 7.70
C PHE A 320 4.81 3.90 8.38
N ALA A 321 3.69 4.21 7.74
CA ALA A 321 2.66 5.06 8.33
C ALA A 321 2.07 4.44 9.61
N LEU A 322 1.86 3.12 9.66
CA LEU A 322 1.47 2.41 10.89
C LEU A 322 2.51 2.54 12.00
N TYR A 323 3.77 2.37 11.67
CA TYR A 323 4.87 2.53 12.61
C TYR A 323 4.86 3.93 13.24
N LEU A 324 4.64 4.98 12.46
CA LEU A 324 4.60 6.35 12.93
C LEU A 324 3.34 6.66 13.76
N LEU A 325 2.17 6.21 13.30
CA LEU A 325 0.88 6.63 13.84
C LEU A 325 0.39 5.77 15.01
N SER A 326 0.82 4.49 15.11
CA SER A 326 0.34 3.54 16.11
C SER A 326 1.41 3.13 17.10
N LYS A 327 1.33 3.63 18.36
CA LYS A 327 2.26 3.25 19.43
C LYS A 327 2.31 1.74 19.67
N SER A 328 1.16 1.06 19.57
CA SER A 328 1.06 -0.40 19.74
C SER A 328 1.79 -1.13 18.61
N PHE A 329 1.59 -0.73 17.37
CA PHE A 329 2.29 -1.28 16.21
C PHE A 329 3.80 -1.04 16.32
N ARG A 330 4.22 0.18 16.62
CA ARG A 330 5.64 0.53 16.79
C ARG A 330 6.33 -0.35 17.83
N LYS A 331 5.68 -0.60 18.99
CA LYS A 331 6.20 -1.51 20.02
C LYS A 331 6.41 -2.92 19.46
N GLN A 332 5.40 -3.48 18.77
CA GLN A 332 5.48 -4.82 18.20
C GLN A 332 6.48 -4.90 17.06
N PHE A 333 6.55 -3.89 16.19
CA PHE A 333 7.54 -3.80 15.12
C PHE A 333 8.96 -3.87 15.67
N ASN A 334 9.27 -3.04 16.68
CA ASN A 334 10.57 -3.04 17.33
C ASN A 334 10.88 -4.39 17.97
N THR A 335 9.91 -5.03 18.61
CA THR A 335 10.07 -6.37 19.20
C THR A 335 10.39 -7.41 18.11
N GLN A 336 9.68 -7.40 16.97
CA GLN A 336 9.87 -8.41 15.93
C GLN A 336 11.14 -8.19 15.09
N LEU A 337 11.57 -6.94 14.89
CA LEU A 337 12.79 -6.62 14.13
C LEU A 337 14.05 -6.65 15.00
N LEU A 338 13.97 -6.22 16.27
CA LEU A 338 15.12 -6.13 17.17
C LEU A 338 15.36 -7.41 17.97
N CYS A 339 14.38 -8.31 18.10
CA CYS A 339 14.54 -9.63 18.72
C CYS A 339 15.49 -10.59 17.96
N CYS A 340 16.08 -10.18 16.85
CA CYS A 340 17.24 -10.88 16.26
C CYS A 340 18.56 -10.61 17.02
N ARG A 341 18.55 -9.90 18.15
CA ARG A 341 19.68 -9.85 19.08
C ARG A 341 19.34 -10.64 20.35
N PRO A 342 19.67 -11.91 20.45
CA PRO A 342 19.73 -12.59 21.74
C PRO A 342 20.95 -12.03 22.49
N GLY A 343 20.75 -11.18 23.49
CA GLY A 343 21.77 -10.98 24.49
C GLY A 343 22.24 -9.58 24.86
N LEU A 344 21.50 -8.49 24.62
CA LEU A 344 21.98 -7.19 25.10
C LEU A 344 20.88 -6.27 25.66
N MET A 345 19.98 -6.80 26.48
CA MET A 345 19.16 -5.92 27.31
C MET A 345 18.60 -6.70 28.50
N ASN A 346 19.37 -6.81 29.55
CA ASN A 346 19.02 -6.67 30.97
C ASN A 346 20.21 -7.07 31.88
N ARG A 347 21.16 -6.18 31.98
CA ARG A 347 21.95 -6.01 33.20
C ARG A 347 21.89 -4.54 33.55
N SER A 348 20.71 -4.06 33.92
CA SER A 348 20.55 -2.91 34.76
C SER A 348 20.23 -3.44 36.14
N HIS A 349 21.12 -3.16 37.08
CA HIS A 349 21.04 -3.43 38.48
C HIS A 349 19.62 -3.28 39.03
N SER A 350 19.04 -4.38 39.47
CA SER A 350 18.02 -4.41 40.50
C SER A 350 18.59 -5.24 41.64
N THR A 351 19.22 -4.59 42.59
CA THR A 351 19.44 -5.07 43.92
C THR A 351 18.11 -5.45 44.56
N GLY A 352 17.98 -6.73 44.85
CA GLY A 352 17.24 -7.30 45.95
C GLY A 352 15.75 -7.05 46.07
N ARG A 353 14.95 -8.04 45.68
CA ARG A 353 14.02 -8.69 46.62
C ARG A 353 13.35 -9.85 45.89
N SER A 354 13.72 -11.05 46.27
CA SER A 354 13.04 -12.30 45.93
C SER A 354 11.65 -12.25 46.59
N THR A 355 10.58 -12.18 45.76
CA THR A 355 9.23 -12.42 46.22
C THR A 355 8.82 -13.78 45.63
N THR A 356 8.89 -14.78 46.49
CA THR A 356 8.40 -16.13 46.18
C THR A 356 6.87 -16.09 46.12
N CYS A 357 6.31 -16.31 44.98
CA CYS A 357 4.87 -16.44 44.81
C CYS A 357 4.51 -17.89 45.18
N MET A 358 3.96 -18.10 46.37
CA MET A 358 3.36 -19.37 46.78
C MET A 358 1.99 -19.49 46.12
N THR A 359 1.81 -20.52 45.29
CA THR A 359 0.50 -20.94 44.78
C THR A 359 -0.32 -21.57 45.90
N SER A 360 -1.37 -20.88 46.33
CA SER A 360 -2.33 -21.38 47.33
C SER A 360 -3.34 -22.32 46.66
N PHE A 361 -3.45 -23.51 47.19
CA PHE A 361 -4.50 -24.51 46.83
C PHE A 361 -5.90 -24.03 47.22
N LYS A 362 -6.88 -24.20 46.36
CA LYS A 362 -8.29 -23.96 46.62
C LYS A 362 -8.81 -24.91 47.67
N SER A 363 -9.25 -24.43 48.83
CA SER A 363 -10.10 -25.17 49.75
C SER A 363 -11.57 -24.86 49.49
N THR A 364 -12.32 -25.94 49.34
CA THR A 364 -13.79 -25.95 49.12
C THR A 364 -14.55 -25.78 50.43
N ASN A 365 -14.58 -24.60 51.02
CA ASN A 365 -15.63 -24.28 52.02
C ASN A 365 -15.88 -22.78 52.08
N PRO A 366 -17.10 -22.29 51.94
CA PRO A 366 -17.44 -20.88 51.86
C PRO A 366 -17.85 -20.32 53.24
N SER A 367 -16.92 -20.04 54.07
CA SER A 367 -17.22 -19.20 55.28
C SER A 367 -15.96 -19.05 56.11
N VAL A 368 -15.10 -18.11 55.82
CA VAL A 368 -14.31 -17.24 56.75
C VAL A 368 -13.34 -16.43 55.89
N ALA A 369 -13.55 -15.15 55.80
CA ALA A 369 -12.59 -14.24 55.26
C ALA A 369 -11.51 -13.96 56.34
N THR A 370 -10.28 -14.44 56.15
CA THR A 370 -9.15 -14.11 57.01
C THR A 370 -8.35 -12.96 56.35
N PHE A 371 -8.28 -11.85 57.05
CA PHE A 371 -7.42 -10.73 56.68
C PHE A 371 -6.06 -10.93 57.33
N SER A 372 -5.00 -10.91 56.53
CA SER A 372 -3.63 -10.79 57.04
C SER A 372 -3.02 -9.50 56.60
N LEU A 373 -2.59 -8.71 57.54
CA LEU A 373 -1.82 -7.48 57.32
C LEU A 373 -0.32 -7.83 57.25
N ILE A 374 0.29 -7.55 56.11
CA ILE A 374 1.74 -7.53 56.00
C ILE A 374 2.16 -6.18 55.43
N ASN A 375 2.92 -5.44 56.19
CA ASN A 375 3.56 -4.15 55.83
C ASN A 375 2.63 -2.99 55.43
N GLY A 376 1.52 -2.76 56.13
CA GLY A 376 0.81 -1.48 56.10
C GLY A 376 0.05 -1.12 54.80
N ASN A 377 -0.06 -2.06 53.82
CA ASN A 377 -0.82 -1.85 52.57
C ASN A 377 -1.98 -2.84 52.50
N ILE A 378 -3.18 -2.32 52.35
CA ILE A 378 -4.39 -3.09 52.12
C ILE A 378 -4.51 -3.39 50.61
N CYS A 379 -4.41 -4.66 50.23
CA CYS A 379 -4.78 -5.08 48.86
C CYS A 379 -6.27 -5.44 48.81
N HIS A 380 -7.02 -4.69 48.05
CA HIS A 380 -8.41 -5.02 47.69
C HIS A 380 -8.39 -5.95 46.47
N GLU A 381 -8.80 -7.21 46.63
CA GLU A 381 -9.18 -8.07 45.51
C GLU A 381 -10.61 -7.72 45.08
N GLY A 382 -10.75 -7.20 43.87
CA GLY A 382 -12.03 -6.98 43.22
C GLY A 382 -12.53 -8.25 42.53
N TYR A 383 -13.74 -8.61 42.81
CA TYR A 383 -14.49 -9.65 42.12
C TYR A 383 -14.64 -9.31 40.62
N LEU A 384 -14.39 -10.34 39.76
CA LEU A 384 -14.74 -10.53 38.34
C LEU A 384 -14.35 -9.50 37.35
#